data_edcbf33a6fb033972fda916d16e6ab74
#
_entry.id   edcbf33a6fb033972fda916d16e6ab74
#
_cell.length_a   1.000
_cell.length_b   1.000
_cell.length_c   1.000
_cell.angle_alpha   90.00
_cell.angle_beta   90.00
_cell.angle_gamma   90.00
#
_symmetry.space_group_name_H-M   'P 1'
#
loop_
_entity.id
_entity.type
_entity.pdbx_description
1 polymer ?
#
loop_
_entity_poly.entity_id
_entity_poly.type
_entity_poly.pdbx_seq_one_letter_code
_entity_poly.pdbx_strand_id
1 'polypeptide(L)'
;MKICAFVGDMYRDYSASIIRSIDAFARAKGHRVDVYGNCSVPSNNPLQVIGYKSILSLPRLNDYDGIILCADTVDQAGLSKDLIEELLSNPDVPPVVCIRAEINGFFNVVPDNRAIMHEVAKYVISKCKSGDIGFVTGRDDLLDSAERRAGFEDAMREAGYEVSEDMVFHGNYWITQGPEQADFFTKPDGTLPEAIICSNDYEAITLIDELIQRGFNIPGDTIISGIDNISEAGDHIPSLTTIEISEETLVNAAMELLEKIYAKENPDLYVNVSGNIVIRESTGDDDPGRDVFKVLRDLKVAKSNSIEAMREYVLVSTDFEEALTREAALQVTLDSLKKASSIKECYICRYRENDRVLSGYFDASGNTFIEFREFPSNRLLPEGFLEDKTGTIIFLPIANKNVVYGYAALIVDTKENGFINEKIEFILMETGQVINKLELYQKYFGIADIMSLYTKDSLTGILNRRGFEKEISKLFDDNGKAVTDLAIVSIDMDGLKYINDTFGHNIGDEAIKETSKCIYNALKSKEFVARMGGDEFVAVLIMTDVGRVGQFIRNVRNNLKEVNKKGKFEFELSSSIGTCELTKWKDLMESMSKADKAMYLEKKAKKKNRT
;
A
#
# COMPACT_ATOMS: atom_id res chain seq x y z
N MET A 1 26.55 -6.01 -18.25
CA MET A 1 26.52 -6.72 -16.95
C MET A 1 25.09 -7.01 -16.52
N LYS A 2 24.92 -8.03 -15.71
CA LYS A 2 23.70 -8.33 -14.98
C LYS A 2 23.96 -8.09 -13.49
N ILE A 3 23.23 -7.16 -12.89
CA ILE A 3 23.48 -6.67 -11.53
C ILE A 3 22.25 -7.00 -10.65
N CYS A 4 22.51 -7.47 -9.44
CA CYS A 4 21.50 -7.62 -8.39
C CYS A 4 21.52 -6.36 -7.52
N ALA A 5 20.37 -5.78 -7.22
CA ALA A 5 20.26 -4.66 -6.30
C ALA A 5 19.26 -4.96 -5.18
N PHE A 6 19.66 -4.73 -3.94
CA PHE A 6 18.79 -4.82 -2.77
C PHE A 6 18.44 -3.40 -2.32
N VAL A 7 17.16 -3.03 -2.51
CA VAL A 7 16.63 -1.71 -2.17
C VAL A 7 15.29 -1.88 -1.48
N GLY A 8 15.17 -1.39 -0.26
CA GLY A 8 13.91 -1.39 0.48
C GLY A 8 13.23 -0.02 0.45
N ASP A 9 12.02 0.04 1.04
CA ASP A 9 11.25 1.29 1.22
C ASP A 9 11.10 2.11 -0.07
N MET A 10 10.79 1.40 -1.18
CA MET A 10 10.89 1.92 -2.55
C MET A 10 9.91 3.07 -2.86
N TYR A 11 8.86 3.27 -2.05
CA TYR A 11 7.91 4.37 -2.27
C TYR A 11 8.44 5.72 -1.77
N ARG A 12 9.46 5.74 -0.91
CA ARG A 12 10.10 6.97 -0.47
C ARG A 12 10.93 7.59 -1.59
N ASP A 13 10.93 8.91 -1.62
CA ASP A 13 11.65 9.70 -2.63
C ASP A 13 13.13 9.31 -2.73
N TYR A 14 13.78 9.05 -1.59
CA TYR A 14 15.16 8.60 -1.50
C TYR A 14 15.39 7.27 -2.26
N SER A 15 14.69 6.20 -1.89
CA SER A 15 14.83 4.89 -2.53
C SER A 15 14.37 4.91 -4.00
N ALA A 16 13.31 5.66 -4.29
CA ALA A 16 12.84 5.87 -5.66
C ALA A 16 13.89 6.59 -6.51
N SER A 17 14.60 7.58 -5.95
CA SER A 17 15.71 8.30 -6.63
C SER A 17 16.88 7.36 -6.92
N ILE A 18 17.25 6.50 -5.96
CA ILE A 18 18.27 5.45 -6.17
C ILE A 18 17.88 4.53 -7.34
N ILE A 19 16.65 3.99 -7.34
CA ILE A 19 16.20 3.07 -8.41
C ILE A 19 16.17 3.80 -9.76
N ARG A 20 15.75 5.06 -9.78
CA ARG A 20 15.72 5.90 -10.98
C ARG A 20 17.12 6.11 -11.55
N SER A 21 18.10 6.38 -10.70
CA SER A 21 19.50 6.56 -11.07
C SER A 21 20.14 5.25 -11.55
N ILE A 22 19.83 4.13 -10.90
CA ILE A 22 20.22 2.78 -11.34
C ILE A 22 19.67 2.49 -12.74
N ASP A 23 18.38 2.74 -12.99
CA ASP A 23 17.74 2.50 -14.29
C ASP A 23 18.36 3.38 -15.39
N ALA A 24 18.60 4.66 -15.11
CA ALA A 24 19.20 5.58 -16.05
C ALA A 24 20.61 5.12 -16.47
N PHE A 25 21.45 4.75 -15.52
CA PHE A 25 22.79 4.24 -15.78
C PHE A 25 22.73 2.89 -16.55
N ALA A 26 21.90 1.97 -16.08
CA ALA A 26 21.79 0.65 -16.68
C ALA A 26 21.35 0.73 -18.16
N ARG A 27 20.35 1.57 -18.47
CA ARG A 27 19.90 1.77 -19.87
C ARG A 27 20.98 2.43 -20.72
N ALA A 28 21.69 3.43 -20.20
CA ALA A 28 22.76 4.11 -20.93
C ALA A 28 23.92 3.17 -21.31
N LYS A 29 24.20 2.17 -20.47
CA LYS A 29 25.30 1.23 -20.64
C LYS A 29 24.86 -0.15 -21.18
N GLY A 30 23.57 -0.37 -21.41
CA GLY A 30 23.05 -1.66 -21.85
C GLY A 30 23.14 -2.76 -20.77
N HIS A 31 23.10 -2.37 -19.49
CA HIS A 31 23.07 -3.31 -18.37
C HIS A 31 21.65 -3.72 -18.03
N ARG A 32 21.51 -4.82 -17.32
CA ARG A 32 20.27 -5.24 -16.67
C ARG A 32 20.48 -5.21 -15.16
N VAL A 33 19.54 -4.61 -14.44
CA VAL A 33 19.54 -4.60 -12.98
C VAL A 33 18.22 -5.18 -12.47
N ASP A 34 18.35 -6.27 -11.70
CA ASP A 34 17.24 -6.91 -11.01
C ASP A 34 17.19 -6.36 -9.57
N VAL A 35 16.14 -5.60 -9.22
CA VAL A 35 15.96 -4.97 -7.91
C VAL A 35 15.04 -5.82 -7.05
N TYR A 36 15.48 -6.14 -5.85
CA TYR A 36 14.78 -6.95 -4.86
C TYR A 36 14.54 -6.15 -3.59
N GLY A 37 13.31 -6.14 -3.11
CA GLY A 37 12.98 -5.43 -1.87
C GLY A 37 11.48 -5.29 -1.64
N ASN A 38 11.10 -4.26 -0.91
CA ASN A 38 9.74 -3.96 -0.47
C ASN A 38 9.34 -2.53 -0.86
N CYS A 39 8.05 -2.31 -1.04
CA CYS A 39 7.54 -0.97 -1.35
C CYS A 39 7.54 -0.06 -0.12
N SER A 40 7.12 -0.57 1.04
CA SER A 40 6.99 0.20 2.27
C SER A 40 7.78 -0.40 3.42
N VAL A 41 8.05 0.44 4.42
CA VAL A 41 8.55 -0.02 5.72
C VAL A 41 7.54 -0.98 6.33
N PRO A 42 7.90 -2.24 6.64
CA PRO A 42 7.00 -3.11 7.37
C PRO A 42 6.71 -2.47 8.72
N SER A 43 5.59 -1.74 8.80
CA SER A 43 5.09 -1.27 10.08
C SER A 43 5.08 -2.46 11.03
N ASN A 44 5.79 -2.44 12.12
CA ASN A 44 5.77 -3.34 13.29
C ASN A 44 4.96 -4.66 13.16
N ASN A 45 4.65 -5.09 11.94
CA ASN A 45 3.90 -6.31 11.65
C ASN A 45 4.86 -7.43 11.25
N PRO A 46 5.23 -8.33 12.19
CA PRO A 46 6.17 -9.42 11.92
C PRO A 46 5.69 -10.34 10.77
N LEU A 47 4.40 -10.27 10.42
CA LEU A 47 3.80 -11.12 9.39
C LEU A 47 4.15 -10.68 7.95
N GLN A 48 4.56 -9.44 7.75
CA GLN A 48 5.05 -8.95 6.45
C GLN A 48 6.53 -9.30 6.23
N VAL A 49 7.30 -9.41 7.32
CA VAL A 49 8.74 -9.72 7.29
C VAL A 49 9.04 -11.01 6.51
N ILE A 50 8.15 -12.02 6.60
CA ILE A 50 8.33 -13.30 5.89
C ILE A 50 8.29 -13.10 4.36
N GLY A 51 7.40 -12.27 3.86
CA GLY A 51 7.33 -11.92 2.44
C GLY A 51 8.62 -11.25 1.97
N TYR A 52 9.11 -10.27 2.71
CA TYR A 52 10.35 -9.56 2.37
C TYR A 52 11.57 -10.46 2.45
N LYS A 53 11.69 -11.30 3.49
CA LYS A 53 12.76 -12.31 3.56
C LYS A 53 12.75 -13.23 2.34
N SER A 54 11.57 -13.62 1.84
CA SER A 54 11.45 -14.46 0.66
C SER A 54 11.95 -13.77 -0.62
N ILE A 55 11.77 -12.44 -0.74
CA ILE A 55 12.26 -11.66 -1.89
C ILE A 55 13.76 -11.45 -1.82
N LEU A 56 14.31 -11.15 -0.66
CA LEU A 56 15.76 -10.99 -0.47
C LEU A 56 16.51 -12.30 -0.74
N SER A 57 15.89 -13.45 -0.47
CA SER A 57 16.43 -14.79 -0.75
C SER A 57 16.07 -15.32 -2.16
N LEU A 58 15.34 -14.53 -2.97
CA LEU A 58 14.91 -14.97 -4.31
C LEU A 58 16.03 -15.08 -5.33
N PRO A 59 17.02 -14.12 -5.40
CA PRO A 59 18.06 -14.16 -6.41
C PRO A 59 19.05 -15.30 -6.17
N ARG A 60 19.51 -15.92 -7.25
CA ARG A 60 20.70 -16.74 -7.24
C ARG A 60 21.90 -15.84 -7.48
N LEU A 61 22.62 -15.50 -6.43
CA LEU A 61 23.67 -14.46 -6.47
C LEU A 61 24.76 -14.76 -7.52
N ASN A 62 25.08 -16.02 -7.72
CA ASN A 62 26.09 -16.44 -8.71
C ASN A 62 25.68 -16.22 -10.18
N ASP A 63 24.42 -15.87 -10.44
CA ASP A 63 23.93 -15.54 -11.79
C ASP A 63 24.16 -14.05 -12.14
N TYR A 64 24.78 -13.28 -11.23
CA TYR A 64 25.05 -11.84 -11.37
C TYR A 64 26.54 -11.53 -11.46
N ASP A 65 26.86 -10.43 -12.12
CA ASP A 65 28.24 -9.93 -12.26
C ASP A 65 28.65 -9.02 -11.08
N GLY A 66 27.67 -8.51 -10.31
CA GLY A 66 27.88 -7.67 -9.15
C GLY A 66 26.58 -7.41 -8.38
N ILE A 67 26.73 -6.92 -7.15
CA ILE A 67 25.62 -6.61 -6.23
C ILE A 67 25.72 -5.17 -5.77
N ILE A 68 24.58 -4.45 -5.78
CA ILE A 68 24.39 -3.17 -5.10
C ILE A 68 23.56 -3.43 -3.84
N LEU A 69 24.03 -2.94 -2.70
CA LEU A 69 23.33 -3.07 -1.41
C LEU A 69 23.06 -1.68 -0.83
N CYS A 70 21.77 -1.33 -0.70
CA CYS A 70 21.32 -0.16 0.05
C CYS A 70 20.86 -0.63 1.43
N ALA A 71 21.83 -0.91 2.32
CA ALA A 71 21.58 -1.57 3.60
C ALA A 71 20.68 -0.75 4.53
N ASP A 72 20.79 0.57 4.51
CA ASP A 72 19.96 1.53 5.25
C ASP A 72 18.47 1.45 4.89
N THR A 73 18.15 1.17 3.63
CA THR A 73 16.75 1.03 3.17
C THR A 73 16.15 -0.34 3.50
N VAL A 74 16.98 -1.36 3.70
CA VAL A 74 16.58 -2.75 4.02
C VAL A 74 16.65 -3.02 5.53
N ASP A 75 17.15 -2.05 6.34
CA ASP A 75 17.39 -2.21 7.79
C ASP A 75 16.10 -2.23 8.60
N GLN A 76 15.37 -3.35 8.50
CA GLN A 76 14.13 -3.56 9.23
C GLN A 76 14.03 -4.96 9.78
N ALA A 77 13.60 -5.09 11.04
CA ALA A 77 13.40 -6.36 11.71
C ALA A 77 14.62 -7.30 11.62
N GLY A 78 15.83 -6.74 11.47
CA GLY A 78 17.08 -7.48 11.34
C GLY A 78 17.34 -8.07 9.94
N LEU A 79 16.54 -7.69 8.93
CA LEU A 79 16.70 -8.23 7.56
C LEU A 79 18.02 -7.81 6.91
N SER A 80 18.47 -6.56 7.12
CA SER A 80 19.78 -6.13 6.61
C SER A 80 20.92 -6.93 7.21
N LYS A 81 20.87 -7.20 8.53
CA LYS A 81 21.87 -8.00 9.23
C LYS A 81 21.91 -9.43 8.68
N ASP A 82 20.75 -10.10 8.59
CA ASP A 82 20.65 -11.45 8.02
C ASP A 82 21.25 -11.50 6.59
N LEU A 83 20.91 -10.51 5.75
CA LEU A 83 21.41 -10.42 4.36
C LEU A 83 22.93 -10.18 4.32
N ILE A 84 23.45 -9.26 5.12
CA ILE A 84 24.89 -8.97 5.20
C ILE A 84 25.67 -10.21 5.66
N GLU A 85 25.18 -10.93 6.68
CA GLU A 85 25.80 -12.15 7.16
C GLU A 85 25.81 -13.26 6.07
N GLU A 86 24.72 -13.37 5.30
CA GLU A 86 24.64 -14.29 4.15
C GLU A 86 25.65 -13.92 3.06
N LEU A 87 25.72 -12.64 2.68
CA LEU A 87 26.64 -12.15 1.66
C LEU A 87 28.12 -12.31 2.06
N LEU A 88 28.46 -12.07 3.34
CA LEU A 88 29.83 -12.23 3.85
C LEU A 88 30.25 -13.69 4.02
N SER A 89 29.31 -14.58 4.33
CA SER A 89 29.61 -16.00 4.57
C SER A 89 29.71 -16.84 3.29
N ASN A 90 29.23 -16.35 2.16
CA ASN A 90 29.22 -17.07 0.88
C ASN A 90 30.43 -16.67 0.02
N PRO A 91 31.43 -17.55 -0.16
CA PRO A 91 32.65 -17.23 -0.92
C PRO A 91 32.42 -17.07 -2.44
N ASP A 92 31.28 -17.52 -2.93
CA ASP A 92 30.94 -17.48 -4.38
C ASP A 92 30.09 -16.24 -4.73
N VAL A 93 29.87 -15.33 -3.77
CA VAL A 93 29.13 -14.09 -4.01
C VAL A 93 29.91 -13.16 -4.93
N PRO A 94 29.30 -12.59 -5.99
CA PRO A 94 29.95 -11.58 -6.82
C PRO A 94 30.26 -10.32 -5.98
N PRO A 95 31.12 -9.42 -6.48
CA PRO A 95 31.49 -8.20 -5.76
C PRO A 95 30.26 -7.42 -5.27
N VAL A 96 30.30 -7.01 -4.01
CA VAL A 96 29.23 -6.21 -3.38
C VAL A 96 29.71 -4.78 -3.23
N VAL A 97 28.92 -3.82 -3.73
CA VAL A 97 29.08 -2.39 -3.48
C VAL A 97 27.93 -1.93 -2.59
N CYS A 98 28.26 -1.47 -1.40
CA CYS A 98 27.32 -0.89 -0.46
C CYS A 98 27.22 0.63 -0.70
N ILE A 99 26.00 1.15 -0.72
CA ILE A 99 25.72 2.58 -0.86
C ILE A 99 25.27 3.12 0.50
N ARG A 100 25.86 4.25 0.92
CA ARG A 100 25.55 5.01 2.14
C ARG A 100 25.90 4.34 3.47
N ALA A 101 25.97 3.04 3.54
CA ALA A 101 26.41 2.32 4.73
C ALA A 101 27.85 1.81 4.54
N GLU A 102 28.64 1.86 5.59
CA GLU A 102 29.99 1.31 5.61
C GLU A 102 29.98 -0.10 6.18
N ILE A 103 30.33 -1.08 5.35
CA ILE A 103 30.36 -2.48 5.73
C ILE A 103 31.74 -3.07 5.44
N ASN A 104 32.40 -3.53 6.47
CA ASN A 104 33.70 -4.19 6.34
C ASN A 104 33.59 -5.46 5.48
N GLY A 105 34.46 -5.58 4.48
CA GLY A 105 34.49 -6.69 3.53
C GLY A 105 33.78 -6.44 2.21
N PHE A 106 33.07 -5.32 2.07
CA PHE A 106 32.47 -4.85 0.83
C PHE A 106 33.19 -3.61 0.28
N PHE A 107 32.94 -3.29 -0.97
CA PHE A 107 33.24 -1.97 -1.49
C PHE A 107 32.15 -1.00 -1.00
N ASN A 108 32.54 0.22 -0.64
CA ASN A 108 31.64 1.19 -0.01
C ASN A 108 31.67 2.51 -0.75
N VAL A 109 30.49 3.02 -1.09
CA VAL A 109 30.30 4.37 -1.64
C VAL A 109 29.51 5.15 -0.62
N VAL A 110 30.16 6.06 0.08
CA VAL A 110 29.62 6.76 1.24
C VAL A 110 29.74 8.28 1.10
N PRO A 111 28.84 9.05 1.71
CA PRO A 111 29.03 10.48 1.87
C PRO A 111 30.27 10.75 2.73
N ASP A 112 31.04 11.77 2.36
CA ASP A 112 32.07 12.31 3.24
C ASP A 112 31.43 13.17 4.35
N ASN A 113 30.84 12.51 5.34
CA ASN A 113 30.04 13.15 6.39
C ASN A 113 30.83 14.27 7.11
N ARG A 114 32.12 14.06 7.34
CA ARG A 114 32.96 15.07 7.99
C ARG A 114 33.17 16.31 7.12
N ALA A 115 33.51 16.13 5.85
CA ALA A 115 33.68 17.24 4.91
C ALA A 115 32.37 17.96 4.63
N ILE A 116 31.27 17.21 4.48
CA ILE A 116 29.90 17.72 4.26
C ILE A 116 29.49 18.64 5.43
N MET A 117 29.61 18.16 6.66
CA MET A 117 29.27 18.97 7.84
C MET A 117 30.20 20.15 8.00
N HIS A 118 31.50 19.98 7.73
CA HIS A 118 32.47 21.08 7.77
C HIS A 118 32.08 22.21 6.79
N GLU A 119 31.63 21.86 5.58
CA GLU A 119 31.24 22.84 4.57
C GLU A 119 30.00 23.65 5.00
N VAL A 120 28.92 22.99 5.46
CA VAL A 120 27.71 23.70 5.92
C VAL A 120 28.01 24.53 7.18
N ALA A 121 28.78 23.99 8.12
CA ALA A 121 29.14 24.69 9.33
C ALA A 121 29.99 25.95 9.01
N LYS A 122 30.98 25.84 8.14
CA LYS A 122 31.77 26.96 7.68
C LYS A 122 30.93 28.07 7.04
N TYR A 123 29.93 27.68 6.21
CA TYR A 123 29.00 28.64 5.65
C TYR A 123 28.19 29.35 6.74
N VAL A 124 27.57 28.59 7.67
CA VAL A 124 26.75 29.14 8.77
C VAL A 124 27.61 30.05 9.68
N ILE A 125 28.80 29.61 10.08
CA ILE A 125 29.74 30.38 10.89
C ILE A 125 30.07 31.74 10.22
N SER A 126 30.20 31.76 8.89
CA SER A 126 30.48 33.00 8.15
C SER A 126 29.37 34.06 8.27
N LYS A 127 28.15 33.67 8.66
CA LYS A 127 27.01 34.53 8.91
C LYS A 127 26.93 35.04 10.35
N CYS A 128 27.63 34.38 11.28
CA CYS A 128 27.60 34.67 12.70
C CYS A 128 28.68 35.72 13.08
N LYS A 129 28.44 36.45 14.16
CA LYS A 129 29.34 37.44 14.70
C LYS A 129 30.18 36.91 15.86
N SER A 130 29.74 35.83 16.45
CA SER A 130 30.36 35.17 17.59
C SER A 130 30.37 33.65 17.42
N GLY A 131 30.99 32.93 18.33
CA GLY A 131 30.96 31.47 18.39
C GLY A 131 29.75 30.88 19.13
N ASP A 132 28.69 31.66 19.33
CA ASP A 132 27.47 31.22 19.98
C ASP A 132 26.58 30.40 19.01
N ILE A 133 27.03 29.18 18.73
CA ILE A 133 26.45 28.30 17.72
C ILE A 133 26.13 26.96 18.35
N GLY A 134 24.85 26.60 18.31
CA GLY A 134 24.35 25.29 18.75
C GLY A 134 24.55 24.21 17.69
N PHE A 135 24.67 22.97 18.15
CA PHE A 135 24.74 21.80 17.29
C PHE A 135 23.78 20.71 17.77
N VAL A 136 23.01 20.11 16.85
CA VAL A 136 22.19 18.93 17.09
C VAL A 136 22.88 17.74 16.43
N THR A 137 23.32 16.75 17.22
CA THR A 137 23.93 15.52 16.69
C THR A 137 22.85 14.60 16.12
N GLY A 138 23.26 13.55 15.40
CA GLY A 138 22.41 12.39 15.17
C GLY A 138 22.50 11.39 16.33
N ARG A 139 22.18 10.14 16.05
CA ARG A 139 22.28 9.04 17.03
C ARG A 139 23.74 8.77 17.40
N ASP A 140 24.02 8.67 18.67
CA ASP A 140 25.39 8.48 19.21
C ASP A 140 26.03 7.13 18.82
N ASP A 141 25.22 6.13 18.45
CA ASP A 141 25.69 4.81 18.06
C ASP A 141 26.09 4.69 16.58
N LEU A 142 25.93 5.77 15.80
CA LEU A 142 26.21 5.79 14.37
C LEU A 142 27.49 6.55 14.03
N LEU A 143 28.29 5.96 13.13
CA LEU A 143 29.57 6.55 12.68
C LEU A 143 29.36 7.88 11.99
N ASP A 144 28.36 8.02 11.14
CA ASP A 144 28.03 9.25 10.43
C ASP A 144 27.72 10.41 11.38
N SER A 145 27.04 10.15 12.51
CA SER A 145 26.80 11.14 13.54
C SER A 145 28.12 11.65 14.17
N ALA A 146 29.03 10.73 14.48
CA ALA A 146 30.35 11.09 15.02
C ALA A 146 31.19 11.88 13.99
N GLU A 147 31.15 11.50 12.73
CA GLU A 147 31.84 12.21 11.64
C GLU A 147 31.27 13.61 11.40
N ARG A 148 29.93 13.76 11.38
CA ARG A 148 29.27 15.05 11.27
C ARG A 148 29.64 15.96 12.45
N ARG A 149 29.62 15.43 13.68
CA ARG A 149 30.11 16.17 14.85
C ARG A 149 31.56 16.63 14.69
N ALA A 150 32.44 15.74 14.26
CA ALA A 150 33.84 16.09 14.02
C ALA A 150 34.03 17.18 12.94
N GLY A 151 33.20 17.14 11.88
CA GLY A 151 33.18 18.17 10.85
C GLY A 151 32.76 19.55 11.37
N PHE A 152 31.72 19.58 12.23
CA PHE A 152 31.31 20.80 12.94
C PHE A 152 32.43 21.35 13.83
N GLU A 153 33.02 20.49 14.68
CA GLU A 153 34.13 20.89 15.58
C GLU A 153 35.34 21.40 14.82
N ASP A 154 35.66 20.82 13.65
CA ASP A 154 36.73 21.30 12.78
C ASP A 154 36.45 22.71 12.24
N ALA A 155 35.24 22.97 11.76
CA ALA A 155 34.84 24.27 11.25
C ALA A 155 34.87 25.36 12.36
N MET A 156 34.37 25.02 13.54
CA MET A 156 34.44 25.92 14.72
C MET A 156 35.88 26.25 15.10
N ARG A 157 36.77 25.25 15.14
CA ARG A 157 38.20 25.41 15.46
C ARG A 157 38.93 26.26 14.41
N GLU A 158 38.63 26.07 13.13
CA GLU A 158 39.19 26.90 12.04
C GLU A 158 38.77 28.37 12.18
N ALA A 159 37.57 28.63 12.66
CA ALA A 159 37.06 29.97 12.96
C ALA A 159 37.61 30.57 14.28
N GLY A 160 38.33 29.77 15.08
CA GLY A 160 38.90 30.20 16.36
C GLY A 160 37.95 30.09 17.55
N TYR A 161 36.92 29.26 17.42
CA TYR A 161 35.93 29.00 18.48
C TYR A 161 36.14 27.61 19.10
N GLU A 162 35.83 27.48 20.37
CA GLU A 162 35.80 26.20 21.08
C GLU A 162 34.37 25.69 21.22
N VAL A 163 34.16 24.38 21.05
CA VAL A 163 32.89 23.72 21.24
C VAL A 163 32.82 23.11 22.64
N SER A 164 31.79 23.45 23.40
CA SER A 164 31.52 22.86 24.72
C SER A 164 30.21 22.04 24.67
N GLU A 165 30.03 21.08 25.60
CA GLU A 165 28.89 20.17 25.61
C GLU A 165 27.54 20.88 25.86
N ASP A 166 27.53 22.06 26.45
CA ASP A 166 26.34 22.90 26.63
C ASP A 166 25.86 23.57 25.33
N MET A 167 26.63 23.44 24.24
CA MET A 167 26.25 23.86 22.89
C MET A 167 25.75 22.68 22.05
N VAL A 168 25.84 21.42 22.53
CA VAL A 168 25.59 20.22 21.76
C VAL A 168 24.38 19.47 22.31
N PHE A 169 23.30 19.40 21.53
CA PHE A 169 22.15 18.55 21.84
C PHE A 169 22.33 17.17 21.19
N HIS A 170 22.13 16.09 21.96
CA HIS A 170 22.19 14.72 21.47
C HIS A 170 20.86 14.32 20.83
N GLY A 171 20.81 14.35 19.51
CA GLY A 171 19.65 14.05 18.71
C GLY A 171 19.47 12.56 18.39
N ASN A 172 18.50 12.27 17.53
CA ASN A 172 18.18 10.90 17.12
C ASN A 172 17.86 10.73 15.63
N TYR A 173 18.11 11.77 14.82
CA TYR A 173 17.81 11.86 13.39
C TYR A 173 16.28 11.89 13.07
N TRP A 174 15.42 12.05 14.07
CA TRP A 174 13.98 11.95 13.86
C TRP A 174 13.20 13.15 14.43
N ILE A 175 11.95 13.28 13.99
CA ILE A 175 11.04 14.41 14.29
C ILE A 175 10.50 14.46 15.72
N THR A 176 10.98 13.64 16.64
CA THR A 176 10.34 13.43 17.95
C THR A 176 10.87 14.33 19.08
N GLN A 177 11.97 15.05 18.87
CA GLN A 177 12.67 15.80 19.94
C GLN A 177 12.61 17.33 19.79
N GLY A 178 11.70 17.86 18.97
CA GLY A 178 11.58 19.31 18.77
C GLY A 178 11.42 20.13 20.05
N PRO A 179 10.47 19.77 20.95
CA PRO A 179 10.31 20.47 22.21
C PRO A 179 11.57 20.45 23.10
N GLU A 180 12.23 19.31 23.23
CA GLU A 180 13.45 19.14 24.02
C GLU A 180 14.63 19.93 23.44
N GLN A 181 14.76 19.95 22.12
CA GLN A 181 15.77 20.77 21.41
C GLN A 181 15.53 22.27 21.66
N ALA A 182 14.28 22.72 21.52
CA ALA A 182 13.93 24.11 21.76
C ALA A 182 14.14 24.52 23.22
N ASP A 183 13.82 23.65 24.19
CA ASP A 183 14.12 23.87 25.60
C ASP A 183 15.62 23.99 25.86
N PHE A 184 16.43 23.12 25.23
CA PHE A 184 17.88 23.11 25.38
C PHE A 184 18.54 24.39 24.87
N PHE A 185 18.13 24.88 23.69
CA PHE A 185 18.74 26.06 23.07
C PHE A 185 18.15 27.38 23.56
N THR A 186 17.00 27.39 24.23
CA THR A 186 16.45 28.61 24.83
C THR A 186 17.18 28.95 26.11
N LYS A 187 17.95 30.04 26.08
CA LYS A 187 18.74 30.52 27.23
C LYS A 187 17.85 31.04 28.37
N PRO A 188 18.37 31.13 29.61
CA PRO A 188 17.60 31.64 30.75
C PRO A 188 17.05 33.06 30.58
N ASP A 189 17.64 33.86 29.71
CA ASP A 189 17.17 35.20 29.37
C ASP A 189 16.14 35.22 28.23
N GLY A 190 15.78 34.05 27.72
CA GLY A 190 14.80 33.90 26.65
C GLY A 190 15.39 34.10 25.24
N THR A 191 16.69 34.21 25.08
CA THR A 191 17.35 34.30 23.76
C THR A 191 17.79 32.93 23.22
N LEU A 192 18.10 32.87 21.94
CA LEU A 192 18.66 31.70 21.26
C LEU A 192 20.15 31.92 20.90
N PRO A 193 20.92 30.87 20.57
CA PRO A 193 22.19 31.02 19.89
C PRO A 193 22.07 31.79 18.55
N GLU A 194 23.15 32.39 18.05
CA GLU A 194 23.13 33.05 16.74
C GLU A 194 22.77 32.09 15.60
N ALA A 195 23.21 30.84 15.73
CA ALA A 195 22.87 29.75 14.79
C ALA A 195 22.70 28.43 15.49
N ILE A 196 21.94 27.51 14.86
CA ILE A 196 21.84 26.11 15.23
C ILE A 196 22.03 25.25 13.98
N ILE A 197 23.01 24.38 14.00
CA ILE A 197 23.33 23.46 12.90
C ILE A 197 22.82 22.07 13.29
N CYS A 198 21.93 21.50 12.49
CA CYS A 198 21.37 20.17 12.74
C CYS A 198 22.04 19.11 11.85
N SER A 199 22.20 17.93 12.40
CA SER A 199 22.81 16.81 11.69
C SER A 199 21.97 16.29 10.53
N ASN A 200 20.66 16.57 10.49
CA ASN A 200 19.82 16.32 9.32
C ASN A 200 18.66 17.33 9.21
N ASP A 201 17.94 17.27 8.10
CA ASP A 201 16.83 18.18 7.81
C ASP A 201 15.60 17.90 8.68
N TYR A 202 15.33 16.65 9.06
CA TYR A 202 14.17 16.32 9.91
C TYR A 202 14.27 16.97 11.29
N GLU A 203 15.45 16.94 11.90
CA GLU A 203 15.70 17.62 13.19
C GLU A 203 15.62 19.14 13.04
N ALA A 204 16.19 19.68 11.94
CA ALA A 204 16.17 21.11 11.66
C ALA A 204 14.74 21.65 11.48
N ILE A 205 13.92 20.98 10.67
CA ILE A 205 12.54 21.37 10.41
C ILE A 205 11.71 21.31 11.70
N THR A 206 11.85 20.21 12.46
CA THR A 206 11.10 20.03 13.70
C THR A 206 11.48 21.10 14.75
N LEU A 207 12.75 21.44 14.84
CA LEU A 207 13.22 22.53 15.71
C LEU A 207 12.67 23.89 15.27
N ILE A 208 12.69 24.19 13.95
CA ILE A 208 12.12 25.43 13.41
C ILE A 208 10.64 25.53 13.75
N ASP A 209 9.85 24.48 13.51
CA ASP A 209 8.43 24.45 13.82
C ASP A 209 8.15 24.75 15.29
N GLU A 210 8.88 24.10 16.20
CA GLU A 210 8.71 24.32 17.63
C GLU A 210 9.10 25.74 18.06
N LEU A 211 10.22 26.27 17.54
CA LEU A 211 10.64 27.63 17.85
C LEU A 211 9.65 28.67 17.35
N ILE A 212 9.09 28.49 16.16
CA ILE A 212 8.03 29.38 15.62
C ILE A 212 6.77 29.31 16.49
N GLN A 213 6.37 28.14 16.95
CA GLN A 213 5.22 27.99 17.87
C GLN A 213 5.45 28.71 19.20
N ARG A 214 6.70 28.81 19.67
CA ARG A 214 7.08 29.57 20.87
C ARG A 214 7.21 31.07 20.63
N GLY A 215 7.04 31.51 19.38
CA GLY A 215 7.03 32.93 19.02
C GLY A 215 8.37 33.48 18.56
N PHE A 216 9.37 32.63 18.35
CA PHE A 216 10.64 33.03 17.74
C PHE A 216 10.50 33.23 16.23
N ASN A 217 11.31 34.10 15.67
CA ASN A 217 11.36 34.37 14.23
C ASN A 217 12.63 33.78 13.62
N ILE A 218 12.50 32.86 12.67
CA ILE A 218 13.62 32.28 11.91
C ILE A 218 13.57 32.89 10.51
N PRO A 219 14.65 33.49 10.03
CA PRO A 219 16.03 33.55 10.57
C PRO A 219 16.32 34.75 11.50
N GLY A 220 15.33 35.49 11.99
CA GLY A 220 15.55 36.76 12.72
C GLY A 220 16.24 36.60 14.09
N ASP A 221 15.82 35.62 14.89
CA ASP A 221 16.35 35.37 16.24
C ASP A 221 17.48 34.34 16.24
N THR A 222 17.48 33.41 15.30
CA THR A 222 18.54 32.42 15.06
C THR A 222 18.47 31.93 13.62
N ILE A 223 19.60 31.54 13.05
CA ILE A 223 19.64 30.87 11.74
C ILE A 223 19.79 29.36 11.94
N ILE A 224 19.15 28.58 11.08
CA ILE A 224 19.15 27.11 11.21
C ILE A 224 19.49 26.46 9.87
N SER A 225 20.31 25.40 9.91
CA SER A 225 20.65 24.60 8.75
C SER A 225 20.57 23.10 9.03
N GLY A 226 20.37 22.31 7.98
CA GLY A 226 20.33 20.86 8.02
C GLY A 226 21.29 20.20 7.03
N ILE A 227 21.08 18.90 6.81
CA ILE A 227 21.75 18.05 5.80
C ILE A 227 20.71 17.09 5.23
N ASP A 228 20.82 16.70 3.98
CA ASP A 228 20.14 15.70 3.16
C ASP A 228 19.30 16.29 2.03
N ASN A 229 18.89 17.56 2.09
CA ASN A 229 18.03 18.24 1.12
C ASN A 229 16.75 17.44 0.80
N ILE A 230 16.04 17.00 1.86
CA ILE A 230 14.75 16.35 1.69
C ILE A 230 13.73 17.30 1.03
N SER A 231 12.69 16.76 0.41
CA SER A 231 11.66 17.58 -0.29
C SER A 231 11.04 18.64 0.63
N GLU A 232 10.81 18.30 1.88
CA GLU A 232 10.25 19.18 2.91
C GLU A 232 11.15 20.39 3.19
N ALA A 233 12.48 20.27 3.01
CA ALA A 233 13.40 21.38 3.25
C ALA A 233 13.15 22.56 2.31
N GLY A 234 12.81 22.30 1.04
CA GLY A 234 12.42 23.33 0.09
C GLY A 234 11.01 23.86 0.28
N ASP A 235 10.09 23.00 0.74
CA ASP A 235 8.68 23.33 0.90
C ASP A 235 8.35 24.00 2.24
N HIS A 236 9.24 23.89 3.24
CA HIS A 236 9.08 24.46 4.58
C HIS A 236 9.06 26.01 4.58
N ILE A 237 8.49 26.63 5.62
CA ILE A 237 8.45 28.09 5.80
C ILE A 237 9.05 28.47 7.17
N PRO A 238 10.24 29.11 7.20
CA PRO A 238 11.14 29.42 6.07
C PRO A 238 11.70 28.17 5.41
N SER A 239 12.08 28.24 4.12
CA SER A 239 12.77 27.15 3.43
C SER A 239 14.16 26.92 4.04
N LEU A 240 14.53 25.64 4.19
CA LEU A 240 15.71 25.22 4.94
C LEU A 240 16.98 25.22 4.09
N THR A 241 18.01 25.95 4.54
CA THR A 241 19.38 25.79 4.04
C THR A 241 19.91 24.44 4.47
N THR A 242 20.45 23.68 3.51
CA THR A 242 20.86 22.31 3.72
C THR A 242 22.03 21.96 2.78
N ILE A 243 22.52 20.73 2.86
CA ILE A 243 23.47 20.20 1.89
C ILE A 243 22.87 18.99 1.19
N GLU A 244 22.91 18.98 -0.13
CA GLU A 244 22.41 17.90 -0.96
C GLU A 244 23.49 16.84 -1.15
N ILE A 245 23.16 15.60 -0.85
CA ILE A 245 23.97 14.42 -1.16
C ILE A 245 23.24 13.68 -2.28
N SER A 246 23.66 13.93 -3.53
CA SER A 246 22.94 13.41 -4.70
C SER A 246 22.98 11.88 -4.78
N GLU A 247 21.81 11.25 -4.75
CA GLU A 247 21.66 9.81 -4.97
C GLU A 247 22.18 9.40 -6.35
N GLU A 248 22.02 10.26 -7.35
CA GLU A 248 22.57 10.02 -8.68
C GLU A 248 24.10 9.90 -8.64
N THR A 249 24.78 10.77 -7.89
CA THR A 249 26.24 10.73 -7.73
C THR A 249 26.69 9.47 -7.01
N LEU A 250 25.99 9.09 -5.92
CA LEU A 250 26.27 7.85 -5.17
C LEU A 250 26.09 6.60 -6.05
N VAL A 251 24.98 6.53 -6.78
CA VAL A 251 24.68 5.41 -7.67
C VAL A 251 25.66 5.33 -8.83
N ASN A 252 25.96 6.45 -9.48
CA ASN A 252 26.91 6.47 -10.59
C ASN A 252 28.30 5.99 -10.12
N ALA A 253 28.77 6.47 -8.95
CA ALA A 253 30.03 6.00 -8.37
C ALA A 253 30.01 4.49 -8.08
N ALA A 254 28.89 3.96 -7.55
CA ALA A 254 28.74 2.53 -7.25
C ALA A 254 28.71 1.68 -8.55
N MET A 255 28.01 2.13 -9.56
CA MET A 255 27.92 1.44 -10.84
C MET A 255 29.26 1.46 -11.60
N GLU A 256 29.96 2.59 -11.61
CA GLU A 256 31.31 2.70 -12.18
C GLU A 256 32.32 1.83 -11.43
N LEU A 257 32.17 1.73 -10.10
CA LEU A 257 33.01 0.87 -9.28
C LEU A 257 32.80 -0.60 -9.66
N LEU A 258 31.57 -1.05 -9.87
CA LEU A 258 31.27 -2.39 -10.38
C LEU A 258 31.83 -2.61 -11.79
N GLU A 259 31.74 -1.62 -12.69
CA GLU A 259 32.34 -1.72 -14.04
C GLU A 259 33.87 -1.92 -13.98
N LYS A 260 34.57 -1.17 -13.10
CA LYS A 260 36.03 -1.32 -12.89
C LYS A 260 36.39 -2.70 -12.37
N ILE A 261 35.64 -3.19 -11.35
CA ILE A 261 35.86 -4.54 -10.81
C ILE A 261 35.61 -5.60 -11.87
N TYR A 262 34.53 -5.48 -12.65
CA TYR A 262 34.22 -6.39 -13.76
C TYR A 262 35.31 -6.38 -14.84
N ALA A 263 35.90 -5.21 -15.10
CA ALA A 263 37.06 -5.05 -15.98
C ALA A 263 38.37 -5.60 -15.36
N LYS A 264 38.33 -6.19 -14.16
CA LYS A 264 39.47 -6.70 -13.40
C LYS A 264 40.48 -5.63 -13.00
N GLU A 265 40.05 -4.39 -12.85
CA GLU A 265 40.81 -3.34 -12.17
C GLU A 265 40.77 -3.61 -10.64
N ASN A 266 41.71 -2.98 -9.92
CA ASN A 266 41.75 -3.07 -8.47
C ASN A 266 41.44 -1.69 -7.87
N PRO A 267 40.17 -1.28 -7.81
CA PRO A 267 39.79 0.02 -7.27
C PRO A 267 39.88 0.04 -5.74
N ASP A 268 39.85 1.25 -5.17
CA ASP A 268 39.80 1.46 -3.74
C ASP A 268 38.50 0.88 -3.15
N LEU A 269 38.60 0.39 -1.91
CA LEU A 269 37.46 -0.17 -1.18
C LEU A 269 36.43 0.90 -0.77
N TYR A 270 36.85 2.16 -0.70
CA TYR A 270 36.04 3.30 -0.27
C TYR A 270 36.06 4.39 -1.34
N VAL A 271 34.88 4.88 -1.67
CA VAL A 271 34.66 6.05 -2.53
C VAL A 271 33.83 7.05 -1.74
N ASN A 272 34.42 8.18 -1.41
CA ASN A 272 33.74 9.27 -0.71
C ASN A 272 33.09 10.22 -1.71
N VAL A 273 31.83 10.58 -1.43
CA VAL A 273 31.04 11.50 -2.26
C VAL A 273 30.80 12.79 -1.50
N SER A 274 31.10 13.92 -2.14
CA SER A 274 30.84 15.26 -1.60
C SER A 274 29.36 15.62 -1.71
N GLY A 275 28.91 16.59 -0.89
CA GLY A 275 27.62 17.25 -1.04
C GLY A 275 27.74 18.62 -1.70
N ASN A 276 26.60 19.21 -2.06
CA ASN A 276 26.47 20.57 -2.54
C ASN A 276 25.58 21.38 -1.59
N ILE A 277 26.04 22.52 -1.11
CA ILE A 277 25.21 23.36 -0.23
C ILE A 277 24.06 24.00 -1.02
N VAL A 278 22.86 23.95 -0.47
CA VAL A 278 21.64 24.56 -1.01
C VAL A 278 21.20 25.64 -0.04
N ILE A 279 21.48 26.89 -0.40
CA ILE A 279 21.25 28.06 0.43
C ILE A 279 19.78 28.51 0.27
N ARG A 280 19.10 28.76 1.42
CA ARG A 280 17.69 29.16 1.48
C ARG A 280 17.41 30.14 2.63
N GLU A 281 16.11 30.38 2.90
CA GLU A 281 15.61 31.41 3.82
C GLU A 281 16.03 31.22 5.29
N SER A 282 16.19 30.00 5.77
CA SER A 282 16.48 29.71 7.19
C SER A 282 17.83 30.23 7.68
N THR A 283 18.72 30.62 6.76
CA THR A 283 19.98 31.29 7.03
C THR A 283 20.00 32.77 6.62
N GLY A 284 18.84 33.33 6.35
CA GLY A 284 18.68 34.76 6.02
C GLY A 284 19.01 35.12 4.58
N ASP A 285 18.99 34.15 3.67
CA ASP A 285 19.19 34.36 2.26
C ASP A 285 17.85 34.35 1.50
N ASP A 286 17.83 34.97 0.33
CA ASP A 286 16.67 34.87 -0.55
C ASP A 286 16.64 33.48 -1.23
N ASP A 287 15.45 32.92 -1.35
CA ASP A 287 15.17 31.73 -2.16
C ASP A 287 14.37 32.12 -3.41
N PRO A 288 15.03 32.65 -4.45
CA PRO A 288 14.36 33.20 -5.64
C PRO A 288 13.65 32.13 -6.49
N GLY A 289 13.96 30.87 -6.27
CA GLY A 289 13.29 29.72 -6.92
C GLY A 289 11.98 29.31 -6.29
N ARG A 290 11.67 29.85 -5.11
CA ARG A 290 10.53 29.43 -4.32
C ARG A 290 9.22 30.08 -4.77
N ASP A 291 8.24 29.28 -5.05
CA ASP A 291 6.84 29.67 -5.30
C ASP A 291 5.93 29.10 -4.19
N VAL A 292 5.69 29.89 -3.14
CA VAL A 292 4.82 29.52 -2.01
C VAL A 292 3.41 29.12 -2.47
N PHE A 293 2.87 29.77 -3.52
CA PHE A 293 1.58 29.39 -4.07
C PHE A 293 1.62 28.02 -4.76
N LYS A 294 2.75 27.68 -5.37
CA LYS A 294 2.97 26.35 -5.92
C LYS A 294 3.00 25.31 -4.81
N VAL A 295 3.76 25.53 -3.74
CA VAL A 295 3.82 24.63 -2.55
C VAL A 295 2.43 24.39 -1.97
N LEU A 296 1.66 25.45 -1.71
CA LEU A 296 0.29 25.35 -1.19
C LEU A 296 -0.66 24.61 -2.14
N ARG A 297 -0.51 24.82 -3.45
CA ARG A 297 -1.29 24.11 -4.46
C ARG A 297 -0.93 22.63 -4.48
N ASP A 298 0.36 22.30 -4.44
CA ASP A 298 0.85 20.92 -4.51
C ASP A 298 0.44 20.14 -3.25
N LEU A 299 0.49 20.76 -2.06
CA LEU A 299 -0.08 20.20 -0.82
C LEU A 299 -1.58 19.92 -0.92
N LYS A 300 -2.34 20.84 -1.54
CA LYS A 300 -3.78 20.66 -1.76
C LYS A 300 -4.07 19.52 -2.73
N VAL A 301 -3.27 19.40 -3.79
CA VAL A 301 -3.36 18.30 -4.76
C VAL A 301 -2.98 16.98 -4.09
N ALA A 302 -1.90 16.92 -3.32
CA ALA A 302 -1.48 15.73 -2.59
C ALA A 302 -2.58 15.23 -1.63
N LYS A 303 -3.23 16.15 -0.89
CA LYS A 303 -4.38 15.81 -0.04
C LYS A 303 -5.56 15.25 -0.83
N SER A 304 -5.86 15.82 -2.00
CA SER A 304 -6.94 15.32 -2.88
C SER A 304 -6.62 13.92 -3.40
N ASN A 305 -5.37 13.71 -3.85
CA ASN A 305 -4.90 12.43 -4.35
C ASN A 305 -4.95 11.33 -3.26
N SER A 306 -4.66 11.67 -2.00
CA SER A 306 -4.77 10.72 -0.88
C SER A 306 -6.21 10.26 -0.66
N ILE A 307 -7.20 11.14 -0.81
CA ILE A 307 -8.63 10.77 -0.70
C ILE A 307 -9.05 9.87 -1.87
N GLU A 308 -8.56 10.17 -3.06
CA GLU A 308 -8.86 9.36 -4.27
C GLU A 308 -8.21 7.98 -4.17
N ALA A 309 -6.97 7.90 -3.70
CA ALA A 309 -6.29 6.64 -3.42
C ALA A 309 -7.07 5.76 -2.43
N MET A 310 -7.59 6.33 -1.34
CA MET A 310 -8.46 5.60 -0.40
C MET A 310 -9.70 4.99 -1.07
N ARG A 311 -10.34 5.73 -1.99
CA ARG A 311 -11.49 5.21 -2.75
C ARG A 311 -11.08 4.06 -3.67
N GLU A 312 -9.94 4.20 -4.32
CA GLU A 312 -9.41 3.14 -5.19
C GLU A 312 -9.08 1.86 -4.41
N TYR A 313 -8.53 1.96 -3.18
CA TYR A 313 -8.30 0.79 -2.32
C TYR A 313 -9.61 0.03 -2.04
N VAL A 314 -10.69 0.75 -1.71
CA VAL A 314 -12.00 0.14 -1.46
C VAL A 314 -12.53 -0.56 -2.72
N LEU A 315 -12.40 0.06 -3.90
CA LEU A 315 -12.84 -0.55 -5.16
C LEU A 315 -12.04 -1.81 -5.49
N VAL A 316 -10.72 -1.77 -5.34
CA VAL A 316 -9.85 -2.94 -5.55
C VAL A 316 -10.20 -4.07 -4.59
N SER A 317 -10.40 -3.78 -3.29
CA SER A 317 -10.84 -4.82 -2.33
C SER A 317 -12.19 -5.42 -2.73
N THR A 318 -13.13 -4.60 -3.24
CA THR A 318 -14.44 -5.10 -3.69
C THR A 318 -14.29 -6.03 -4.90
N ASP A 319 -13.48 -5.64 -5.89
CA ASP A 319 -13.19 -6.48 -7.06
C ASP A 319 -12.58 -7.84 -6.65
N PHE A 320 -11.69 -7.84 -5.65
CA PHE A 320 -11.12 -9.08 -5.09
C PHE A 320 -12.13 -9.93 -4.32
N GLU A 321 -13.08 -9.30 -3.61
CA GLU A 321 -14.15 -10.04 -2.93
C GLU A 321 -15.05 -10.81 -3.90
N GLU A 322 -15.20 -10.32 -5.14
CA GLU A 322 -15.99 -10.97 -6.19
C GLU A 322 -15.24 -12.09 -6.93
N ALA A 323 -13.91 -12.16 -6.77
CA ALA A 323 -13.09 -13.19 -7.39
C ALA A 323 -13.25 -14.55 -6.70
N LEU A 324 -14.01 -15.44 -7.32
CA LEU A 324 -14.35 -16.78 -6.79
C LEU A 324 -13.42 -17.90 -7.27
N THR A 325 -12.50 -17.58 -8.18
CA THR A 325 -11.51 -18.52 -8.71
C THR A 325 -10.12 -17.86 -8.69
N ARG A 326 -9.09 -18.68 -8.76
CA ARG A 326 -7.71 -18.21 -8.85
C ARG A 326 -7.49 -17.37 -10.12
N GLU A 327 -8.04 -17.79 -11.22
CA GLU A 327 -7.96 -17.10 -12.51
C GLU A 327 -8.61 -15.71 -12.42
N ALA A 328 -9.79 -15.61 -11.78
CA ALA A 328 -10.46 -14.33 -11.57
C ALA A 328 -9.65 -13.41 -10.65
N ALA A 329 -9.07 -13.92 -9.57
CA ALA A 329 -8.21 -13.14 -8.69
C ALA A 329 -6.95 -12.62 -9.41
N LEU A 330 -6.31 -13.45 -10.25
CA LEU A 330 -5.17 -13.04 -11.06
C LEU A 330 -5.56 -12.00 -12.11
N GLN A 331 -6.74 -12.12 -12.72
CA GLN A 331 -7.25 -11.12 -13.66
C GLN A 331 -7.44 -9.77 -12.96
N VAL A 332 -8.09 -9.74 -11.78
CA VAL A 332 -8.24 -8.51 -10.97
C VAL A 332 -6.87 -7.91 -10.62
N THR A 333 -5.90 -8.75 -10.25
CA THR A 333 -4.52 -8.31 -9.96
C THR A 333 -3.90 -7.59 -11.15
N LEU A 334 -3.89 -8.26 -12.31
CA LEU A 334 -3.25 -7.74 -13.52
C LEU A 334 -3.96 -6.49 -14.04
N ASP A 335 -5.29 -6.46 -14.04
CA ASP A 335 -6.08 -5.30 -14.46
C ASP A 335 -5.88 -4.10 -13.52
N SER A 336 -5.73 -4.35 -12.21
CA SER A 336 -5.47 -3.31 -11.22
C SER A 336 -4.06 -2.74 -11.34
N LEU A 337 -3.04 -3.59 -11.53
CA LEU A 337 -1.66 -3.17 -11.76
C LEU A 337 -1.48 -2.43 -13.09
N LYS A 338 -2.18 -2.86 -14.14
CA LYS A 338 -2.15 -2.22 -15.46
C LYS A 338 -2.73 -0.79 -15.48
N LYS A 339 -3.60 -0.45 -14.53
CA LYS A 339 -4.10 0.92 -14.35
C LYS A 339 -3.00 1.90 -13.91
N ALA A 340 -1.89 1.42 -13.35
CA ALA A 340 -0.72 2.22 -13.06
C ALA A 340 0.09 2.42 -14.35
N SER A 341 0.10 3.65 -14.89
CA SER A 341 0.79 3.98 -16.16
C SER A 341 2.28 3.69 -16.14
N SER A 342 2.88 3.71 -14.95
CA SER A 342 4.29 3.40 -14.72
C SER A 342 4.65 1.94 -14.99
N ILE A 343 3.74 0.99 -14.83
CA ILE A 343 4.02 -0.44 -15.04
C ILE A 343 3.82 -0.77 -16.52
N LYS A 344 4.89 -1.10 -17.19
CA LYS A 344 4.88 -1.46 -18.62
C LYS A 344 4.64 -2.94 -18.86
N GLU A 345 5.19 -3.79 -18.00
CA GLU A 345 5.02 -5.25 -18.04
C GLU A 345 4.96 -5.78 -16.60
N CYS A 346 4.17 -6.82 -16.39
CA CYS A 346 4.04 -7.47 -15.09
C CYS A 346 3.96 -8.99 -15.28
N TYR A 347 4.65 -9.73 -14.44
CA TYR A 347 4.67 -11.18 -14.42
C TYR A 347 4.42 -11.67 -13.00
N ILE A 348 3.38 -12.47 -12.80
CA ILE A 348 3.00 -13.06 -11.51
C ILE A 348 3.49 -14.50 -11.46
N CYS A 349 4.41 -14.78 -10.56
CA CYS A 349 5.01 -16.10 -10.38
C CYS A 349 4.68 -16.67 -9.01
N ARG A 350 4.31 -17.96 -8.98
CA ARG A 350 4.02 -18.71 -7.76
C ARG A 350 5.18 -19.64 -7.40
N TYR A 351 5.45 -19.80 -6.11
CA TYR A 351 6.30 -20.87 -5.59
C TYR A 351 5.59 -22.21 -5.63
N ARG A 352 6.33 -23.25 -5.97
CA ARG A 352 5.96 -24.66 -5.88
C ARG A 352 7.16 -25.43 -5.32
N GLU A 353 6.96 -26.61 -4.73
CA GLU A 353 8.00 -27.34 -3.97
C GLU A 353 9.41 -27.33 -4.60
N ASN A 354 9.54 -27.68 -5.88
CA ASN A 354 10.83 -27.72 -6.59
C ASN A 354 10.89 -26.83 -7.83
N ASP A 355 9.77 -26.19 -8.18
CA ASP A 355 9.61 -25.41 -9.41
C ASP A 355 8.90 -24.08 -9.11
N ARG A 356 8.73 -23.28 -10.14
CA ARG A 356 7.93 -22.07 -10.14
C ARG A 356 6.88 -22.14 -11.22
N VAL A 357 5.80 -21.38 -11.06
CA VAL A 357 4.71 -21.33 -12.02
C VAL A 357 4.45 -19.87 -12.39
N LEU A 358 4.65 -19.51 -13.66
CA LEU A 358 4.09 -18.27 -14.20
C LEU A 358 2.58 -18.44 -14.21
N SER A 359 1.88 -17.59 -13.46
CA SER A 359 0.43 -17.71 -13.22
C SER A 359 -0.38 -16.70 -14.04
N GLY A 360 0.25 -15.62 -14.48
CA GLY A 360 -0.36 -14.63 -15.35
C GLY A 360 0.59 -13.46 -15.59
N TYR A 361 0.37 -12.72 -16.66
CA TYR A 361 1.18 -11.55 -17.01
C TYR A 361 0.43 -10.61 -17.96
N PHE A 362 0.90 -9.38 -18.08
CA PHE A 362 0.63 -8.54 -19.23
C PHE A 362 1.95 -8.07 -19.85
N ASP A 363 1.95 -8.01 -21.16
CA ASP A 363 3.10 -7.64 -21.99
C ASP A 363 3.18 -6.12 -22.27
N ALA A 364 4.24 -5.68 -22.91
CA ALA A 364 4.47 -4.28 -23.28
C ALA A 364 3.38 -3.70 -24.21
N SER A 365 2.61 -4.54 -24.91
CA SER A 365 1.46 -4.14 -25.71
C SER A 365 0.18 -4.03 -24.89
N GLY A 366 0.24 -4.39 -23.61
CA GLY A 366 -0.88 -4.38 -22.68
C GLY A 366 -1.84 -5.56 -22.86
N ASN A 367 -1.45 -6.63 -23.55
CA ASN A 367 -2.25 -7.86 -23.60
C ASN A 367 -2.09 -8.63 -22.29
N THR A 368 -3.22 -9.03 -21.70
CA THR A 368 -3.24 -9.79 -20.45
C THR A 368 -3.44 -11.28 -20.73
N PHE A 369 -2.64 -12.12 -20.06
CA PHE A 369 -2.66 -13.57 -20.20
C PHE A 369 -2.74 -14.22 -18.81
N ILE A 370 -3.69 -15.14 -18.62
CA ILE A 370 -3.74 -16.03 -17.47
C ILE A 370 -3.28 -17.39 -17.96
N GLU A 371 -2.09 -17.78 -17.53
CA GLU A 371 -1.40 -18.97 -18.02
C GLU A 371 -0.65 -19.63 -16.85
N PHE A 372 -0.80 -20.94 -16.69
CA PHE A 372 -0.09 -21.70 -15.67
C PHE A 372 1.04 -22.50 -16.31
N ARG A 373 2.19 -21.83 -16.47
CA ARG A 373 3.38 -22.42 -17.09
C ARG A 373 4.45 -22.71 -16.03
N GLU A 374 4.75 -23.97 -15.85
CA GLU A 374 5.82 -24.42 -14.94
C GLU A 374 7.20 -24.11 -15.52
N PHE A 375 8.14 -23.75 -14.66
CA PHE A 375 9.54 -23.54 -15.01
C PHE A 375 10.45 -23.82 -13.80
N PRO A 376 11.74 -24.18 -14.04
CA PRO A 376 12.66 -24.55 -12.98
C PRO A 376 12.91 -23.42 -11.98
N SER A 377 13.02 -23.75 -10.71
CA SER A 377 13.27 -22.78 -9.62
C SER A 377 14.60 -22.01 -9.73
N ASN A 378 15.51 -22.49 -10.60
CA ASN A 378 16.75 -21.78 -10.89
C ASN A 378 16.60 -20.61 -11.89
N ARG A 379 15.39 -20.33 -12.36
CA ARG A 379 15.07 -19.18 -13.21
C ARG A 379 14.07 -18.26 -12.49
N LEU A 380 14.13 -16.97 -12.78
CA LEU A 380 13.17 -15.98 -12.26
C LEU A 380 11.89 -15.91 -13.08
N LEU A 381 11.98 -16.18 -14.38
CA LEU A 381 10.86 -16.32 -15.33
C LEU A 381 11.15 -17.44 -16.31
N PRO A 382 10.14 -17.93 -17.05
CA PRO A 382 10.36 -18.87 -18.14
C PRO A 382 11.32 -18.30 -19.19
N GLU A 383 11.90 -19.17 -20.00
CA GLU A 383 12.79 -18.81 -21.11
C GLU A 383 12.08 -17.89 -22.11
N GLY A 384 12.79 -16.88 -22.61
CA GLY A 384 12.29 -15.89 -23.58
C GLY A 384 11.64 -14.63 -22.97
N PHE A 385 11.53 -14.52 -21.64
CA PHE A 385 10.88 -13.37 -21.01
C PHE A 385 11.84 -12.26 -20.55
N LEU A 386 13.07 -12.62 -20.19
CA LEU A 386 14.03 -11.66 -19.60
C LEU A 386 15.35 -11.53 -20.36
N GLU A 387 15.66 -12.38 -21.32
CA GLU A 387 16.97 -12.49 -21.93
C GLU A 387 17.40 -11.20 -22.67
N ASP A 388 16.47 -10.53 -23.33
CA ASP A 388 16.72 -9.29 -24.11
C ASP A 388 16.39 -8.00 -23.34
N LYS A 389 16.08 -8.09 -22.04
CA LYS A 389 15.71 -6.90 -21.25
C LYS A 389 16.94 -6.18 -20.72
N THR A 390 16.93 -4.86 -20.88
CA THR A 390 17.90 -3.92 -20.29
C THR A 390 17.16 -2.94 -19.37
N GLY A 391 17.89 -2.26 -18.50
CA GLY A 391 17.30 -1.39 -17.47
C GLY A 391 16.89 -2.18 -16.24
N THR A 392 15.93 -1.66 -15.52
CA THR A 392 15.55 -2.17 -14.18
C THR A 392 14.31 -3.05 -14.22
N ILE A 393 14.38 -4.19 -13.53
CA ILE A 393 13.27 -5.09 -13.26
C ILE A 393 13.10 -5.18 -11.75
N ILE A 394 11.91 -4.90 -11.24
CA ILE A 394 11.62 -4.87 -9.79
C ILE A 394 10.88 -6.13 -9.39
N PHE A 395 11.40 -6.83 -8.38
CA PHE A 395 10.80 -8.03 -7.81
C PHE A 395 10.19 -7.72 -6.45
N LEU A 396 8.88 -7.96 -6.32
CA LEU A 396 8.11 -7.70 -5.09
C LEU A 396 7.42 -8.98 -4.61
N PRO A 397 7.27 -9.18 -3.29
CA PRO A 397 6.62 -10.38 -2.76
C PRO A 397 5.11 -10.35 -2.97
N ILE A 398 4.53 -11.53 -3.20
CA ILE A 398 3.10 -11.78 -3.08
C ILE A 398 2.91 -12.66 -1.86
N ALA A 399 2.57 -12.02 -0.75
CA ALA A 399 2.48 -12.70 0.54
C ALA A 399 1.36 -12.11 1.38
N ASN A 400 0.81 -12.94 2.27
CA ASN A 400 -0.12 -12.50 3.30
C ASN A 400 0.14 -13.25 4.60
N LYS A 401 0.38 -12.50 5.67
CA LYS A 401 0.70 -13.05 7.00
C LYS A 401 1.85 -14.06 6.90
N ASN A 402 1.57 -15.33 7.21
CA ASN A 402 2.57 -16.40 7.22
C ASN A 402 2.66 -17.19 5.91
N VAL A 403 1.96 -16.77 4.86
CA VAL A 403 1.92 -17.48 3.59
C VAL A 403 2.56 -16.62 2.52
N VAL A 404 3.62 -17.15 1.90
CA VAL A 404 4.24 -16.57 0.71
C VAL A 404 3.72 -17.32 -0.50
N TYR A 405 2.96 -16.63 -1.33
CA TYR A 405 2.43 -17.20 -2.57
C TYR A 405 3.51 -17.28 -3.66
N GLY A 406 4.25 -16.19 -3.82
CA GLY A 406 5.26 -16.05 -4.85
C GLY A 406 5.76 -14.61 -4.95
N TYR A 407 5.98 -14.14 -6.17
CA TYR A 407 6.47 -12.80 -6.45
C TYR A 407 5.88 -12.23 -7.74
N ALA A 408 5.88 -10.91 -7.83
CA ALA A 408 5.66 -10.16 -9.04
C ALA A 408 7.00 -9.65 -9.59
N ALA A 409 7.24 -9.77 -10.90
CA ALA A 409 8.33 -9.12 -11.60
C ALA A 409 7.74 -7.99 -12.45
N LEU A 410 8.17 -6.75 -12.19
CA LEU A 410 7.63 -5.53 -12.79
C LEU A 410 8.69 -4.83 -13.64
N ILE A 411 8.37 -4.52 -14.89
CA ILE A 411 9.13 -3.60 -15.72
C ILE A 411 8.42 -2.26 -15.67
N VAL A 412 9.10 -1.25 -15.14
CA VAL A 412 8.51 0.04 -14.82
C VAL A 412 9.16 1.18 -15.63
N ASP A 413 8.40 2.26 -15.82
CA ASP A 413 8.93 3.53 -16.29
C ASP A 413 9.32 4.39 -15.09
N THR A 414 10.59 4.37 -14.75
CA THR A 414 11.14 5.05 -13.57
C THR A 414 11.09 6.58 -13.68
N LYS A 415 10.78 7.13 -14.86
CA LYS A 415 10.62 8.58 -15.07
C LYS A 415 9.30 9.11 -14.54
N GLU A 416 8.30 8.26 -14.39
CA GLU A 416 7.03 8.64 -13.78
C GLU A 416 7.19 8.82 -12.27
N ASN A 417 6.64 9.90 -11.73
CA ASN A 417 6.63 10.10 -10.27
C ASN A 417 5.75 9.04 -9.61
N GLY A 418 6.25 8.46 -8.51
CA GLY A 418 5.55 7.39 -7.80
C GLY A 418 5.42 6.11 -8.63
N PHE A 419 6.42 5.80 -9.48
CA PHE A 419 6.44 4.60 -10.32
C PHE A 419 6.31 3.29 -9.53
N ILE A 420 6.71 3.28 -8.27
CA ILE A 420 6.35 2.30 -7.24
C ILE A 420 5.65 3.06 -6.12
N ASN A 421 4.53 2.54 -5.63
CA ASN A 421 3.72 3.17 -4.59
C ASN A 421 2.99 2.11 -3.74
N GLU A 422 2.42 2.57 -2.63
CA GLU A 422 1.68 1.72 -1.68
C GLU A 422 0.52 0.94 -2.31
N LYS A 423 -0.09 1.47 -3.38
CA LYS A 423 -1.18 0.79 -4.09
C LYS A 423 -0.73 -0.52 -4.75
N ILE A 424 0.50 -0.54 -5.29
CA ILE A 424 1.07 -1.76 -5.89
C ILE A 424 1.25 -2.82 -4.81
N GLU A 425 1.82 -2.46 -3.66
CA GLU A 425 1.98 -3.37 -2.53
C GLU A 425 0.62 -3.88 -2.01
N PHE A 426 -0.36 -2.98 -1.87
CA PHE A 426 -1.72 -3.34 -1.46
C PHE A 426 -2.35 -4.36 -2.41
N ILE A 427 -2.26 -4.16 -3.73
CA ILE A 427 -2.78 -5.10 -4.73
C ILE A 427 -2.10 -6.47 -4.60
N LEU A 428 -0.77 -6.51 -4.44
CA LEU A 428 -0.03 -7.77 -4.30
C LEU A 428 -0.35 -8.50 -2.99
N MET A 429 -0.57 -7.77 -1.90
CA MET A 429 -1.00 -8.31 -0.62
C MET A 429 -2.42 -8.89 -0.69
N GLU A 430 -3.38 -8.17 -1.27
CA GLU A 430 -4.74 -8.65 -1.50
C GLU A 430 -4.75 -9.89 -2.41
N THR A 431 -3.91 -9.90 -3.45
CA THR A 431 -3.71 -11.08 -4.31
C THR A 431 -3.33 -12.31 -3.48
N GLY A 432 -2.31 -12.19 -2.65
CA GLY A 432 -1.85 -13.27 -1.77
C GLY A 432 -2.95 -13.73 -0.80
N GLN A 433 -3.70 -12.78 -0.23
CA GLN A 433 -4.82 -13.07 0.69
C GLN A 433 -5.94 -13.87 0.01
N VAL A 434 -6.40 -13.39 -1.13
CA VAL A 434 -7.54 -14.02 -1.83
C VAL A 434 -7.16 -15.40 -2.37
N ILE A 435 -5.97 -15.54 -2.96
CA ILE A 435 -5.52 -16.84 -3.47
C ILE A 435 -5.37 -17.84 -2.33
N ASN A 436 -4.77 -17.46 -1.20
CA ASN A 436 -4.67 -18.33 -0.03
C ASN A 436 -6.06 -18.74 0.48
N LYS A 437 -7.01 -17.81 0.58
CA LYS A 437 -8.39 -18.08 0.97
C LYS A 437 -9.06 -19.07 0.02
N LEU A 438 -8.88 -18.89 -1.29
CA LEU A 438 -9.45 -19.80 -2.31
C LEU A 438 -8.82 -21.20 -2.24
N GLU A 439 -7.50 -21.31 -2.02
CA GLU A 439 -6.84 -22.61 -1.85
C GLU A 439 -7.31 -23.34 -0.59
N LEU A 440 -7.49 -22.65 0.53
CA LEU A 440 -8.07 -23.20 1.75
C LEU A 440 -9.51 -23.68 1.51
N TYR A 441 -10.33 -22.90 0.82
CA TYR A 441 -11.69 -23.29 0.49
C TYR A 441 -11.73 -24.51 -0.43
N GLN A 442 -10.89 -24.57 -1.46
CA GLN A 442 -10.78 -25.73 -2.33
C GLN A 442 -10.39 -26.99 -1.56
N LYS A 443 -9.47 -26.83 -0.61
CA LYS A 443 -9.00 -27.96 0.22
C LYS A 443 -10.08 -28.51 1.16
N TYR A 444 -10.93 -27.64 1.69
CA TYR A 444 -11.90 -28.03 2.74
C TYR A 444 -13.33 -28.23 2.23
N PHE A 445 -13.76 -27.57 1.17
CA PHE A 445 -15.18 -27.51 0.78
C PHE A 445 -15.47 -27.88 -0.68
N GLY A 446 -14.51 -27.89 -1.59
CA GLY A 446 -14.75 -28.02 -3.03
C GLY A 446 -15.37 -26.77 -3.69
N ILE A 447 -15.32 -26.69 -5.03
CA ILE A 447 -15.73 -25.48 -5.79
C ILE A 447 -17.24 -25.20 -5.69
N ALA A 448 -18.07 -26.25 -5.66
CA ALA A 448 -19.55 -26.12 -5.59
C ALA A 448 -20.01 -25.52 -4.24
N ASP A 449 -19.32 -25.86 -3.16
CA ASP A 449 -19.64 -25.37 -1.82
C ASP A 449 -19.23 -23.90 -1.64
N ILE A 450 -18.12 -23.48 -2.27
CA ILE A 450 -17.67 -22.07 -2.28
C ILE A 450 -18.71 -21.17 -2.93
N MET A 451 -19.21 -21.55 -4.10
CA MET A 451 -20.26 -20.81 -4.82
C MET A 451 -21.54 -20.70 -3.98
N SER A 452 -21.87 -21.77 -3.24
CA SER A 452 -23.03 -21.80 -2.33
C SER A 452 -22.85 -20.86 -1.14
N LEU A 453 -21.69 -20.85 -0.47
CA LEU A 453 -21.40 -19.96 0.65
C LEU A 453 -21.38 -18.46 0.23
N TYR A 454 -20.98 -18.17 -0.99
CA TYR A 454 -20.91 -16.81 -1.50
C TYR A 454 -22.24 -16.23 -1.93
N THR A 455 -23.13 -17.08 -2.50
CA THR A 455 -24.40 -16.64 -3.10
C THR A 455 -25.63 -16.94 -2.25
N LYS A 456 -25.50 -17.71 -1.16
CA LYS A 456 -26.61 -18.08 -0.27
C LYS A 456 -26.47 -17.45 1.11
N ASP A 457 -27.61 -17.21 1.75
CA ASP A 457 -27.70 -16.80 3.14
C ASP A 457 -27.48 -18.02 4.07
N SER A 458 -26.54 -17.90 5.00
CA SER A 458 -26.11 -18.99 5.88
C SER A 458 -27.22 -19.51 6.83
N LEU A 459 -28.17 -18.64 7.19
CA LEU A 459 -29.26 -19.00 8.08
C LEU A 459 -30.39 -19.73 7.35
N THR A 460 -30.77 -19.23 6.17
CA THR A 460 -31.99 -19.66 5.46
C THR A 460 -31.72 -20.58 4.27
N GLY A 461 -30.50 -20.57 3.72
CA GLY A 461 -30.12 -21.35 2.53
C GLY A 461 -30.65 -20.83 1.19
N ILE A 462 -31.49 -19.78 1.18
CA ILE A 462 -31.89 -19.08 -0.05
C ILE A 462 -30.76 -18.12 -0.50
N LEU A 463 -30.94 -17.41 -1.62
CA LEU A 463 -29.94 -16.45 -2.07
C LEU A 463 -29.72 -15.35 -1.02
N ASN A 464 -28.48 -14.89 -0.90
CA ASN A 464 -28.15 -13.63 -0.22
C ASN A 464 -28.21 -12.46 -1.22
N ARG A 465 -27.87 -11.25 -0.79
CA ARG A 465 -27.87 -10.05 -1.64
C ARG A 465 -27.01 -10.22 -2.89
N ARG A 466 -25.81 -10.79 -2.78
CA ARG A 466 -24.89 -11.05 -3.91
C ARG A 466 -25.48 -12.09 -4.87
N GLY A 467 -26.07 -13.15 -4.33
CA GLY A 467 -26.79 -14.14 -5.12
C GLY A 467 -27.98 -13.55 -5.88
N PHE A 468 -28.72 -12.63 -5.27
CA PHE A 468 -29.79 -11.88 -5.92
C PHE A 468 -29.28 -11.08 -7.13
N GLU A 469 -28.23 -10.28 -6.95
CA GLU A 469 -27.65 -9.43 -8.02
C GLU A 469 -27.17 -10.29 -9.18
N LYS A 470 -26.53 -11.42 -8.91
CA LYS A 470 -26.04 -12.36 -9.91
C LYS A 470 -27.19 -13.07 -10.67
N GLU A 471 -28.26 -13.48 -9.99
CA GLU A 471 -29.36 -14.19 -10.66
C GLU A 471 -30.26 -13.21 -11.43
N ILE A 472 -30.50 -12.00 -10.91
CA ILE A 472 -31.35 -11.03 -11.60
C ILE A 472 -30.67 -10.51 -12.87
N SER A 473 -29.33 -10.33 -12.89
CA SER A 473 -28.61 -9.87 -14.07
C SER A 473 -28.79 -10.77 -15.29
N LYS A 474 -28.95 -12.09 -15.07
CA LYS A 474 -29.18 -13.06 -16.15
C LYS A 474 -30.55 -12.92 -16.85
N LEU A 475 -31.47 -12.15 -16.27
CA LEU A 475 -32.79 -11.92 -16.82
C LEU A 475 -32.87 -10.70 -17.76
N PHE A 476 -31.73 -10.09 -18.06
CA PHE A 476 -31.65 -8.94 -18.97
C PHE A 476 -30.72 -9.24 -20.14
N ASP A 477 -31.02 -8.62 -21.29
CA ASP A 477 -30.18 -8.66 -22.49
C ASP A 477 -29.04 -7.60 -22.42
N ASP A 478 -28.15 -7.61 -23.42
CA ASP A 478 -27.01 -6.68 -23.52
C ASP A 478 -27.43 -5.19 -23.59
N ASN A 479 -28.68 -4.91 -23.91
CA ASN A 479 -29.27 -3.57 -23.92
C ASN A 479 -29.94 -3.20 -22.58
N GLY A 480 -29.85 -4.08 -21.58
CA GLY A 480 -30.49 -3.92 -20.27
C GLY A 480 -32.01 -3.98 -20.30
N LYS A 481 -32.60 -4.63 -21.30
CA LYS A 481 -34.04 -4.91 -21.36
C LYS A 481 -34.32 -6.30 -20.77
N ALA A 482 -35.34 -6.41 -19.93
CA ALA A 482 -35.73 -7.70 -19.39
C ALA A 482 -36.15 -8.67 -20.51
N VAL A 483 -35.63 -9.89 -20.46
CA VAL A 483 -35.93 -10.97 -21.43
C VAL A 483 -37.40 -11.42 -21.37
N THR A 484 -38.04 -11.15 -20.23
CA THR A 484 -39.48 -11.41 -19.97
C THR A 484 -40.00 -10.35 -19.00
N ASP A 485 -41.34 -10.25 -18.88
CA ASP A 485 -41.91 -9.34 -17.87
C ASP A 485 -41.63 -9.86 -16.47
N LEU A 486 -41.09 -8.98 -15.63
CA LEU A 486 -40.64 -9.29 -14.26
C LEU A 486 -41.44 -8.49 -13.22
N ALA A 487 -41.62 -9.06 -12.04
CA ALA A 487 -42.08 -8.33 -10.87
C ALA A 487 -41.10 -8.52 -9.70
N ILE A 488 -40.78 -7.42 -9.05
CA ILE A 488 -40.04 -7.37 -7.77
C ILE A 488 -41.06 -7.42 -6.65
N VAL A 489 -40.83 -8.29 -5.66
CA VAL A 489 -41.65 -8.42 -4.48
C VAL A 489 -40.77 -8.23 -3.24
N SER A 490 -40.98 -7.13 -2.52
CA SER A 490 -40.37 -6.91 -1.21
C SER A 490 -41.24 -7.52 -0.12
N ILE A 491 -40.64 -8.27 0.77
CA ILE A 491 -41.31 -9.02 1.84
C ILE A 491 -40.54 -8.76 3.15
N ASP A 492 -41.29 -8.43 4.20
CA ASP A 492 -40.74 -8.21 5.54
C ASP A 492 -41.50 -9.07 6.53
N MET A 493 -40.79 -9.79 7.40
CA MET A 493 -41.41 -10.57 8.46
C MET A 493 -41.89 -9.65 9.58
N ASP A 494 -43.19 -9.72 9.89
CA ASP A 494 -43.80 -8.87 10.90
C ASP A 494 -43.37 -9.27 12.33
N GLY A 495 -42.86 -8.32 13.11
CA GLY A 495 -42.68 -8.48 14.55
C GLY A 495 -41.42 -9.22 15.00
N LEU A 496 -40.38 -9.37 14.15
CA LEU A 496 -39.15 -10.07 14.51
C LEU A 496 -38.49 -9.51 15.78
N LYS A 497 -38.49 -8.18 15.96
CA LYS A 497 -37.97 -7.57 17.18
C LYS A 497 -38.70 -8.06 18.45
N TYR A 498 -40.02 -8.07 18.43
CA TYR A 498 -40.82 -8.60 19.56
C TYR A 498 -40.53 -10.08 19.82
N ILE A 499 -40.38 -10.89 18.76
CA ILE A 499 -40.04 -12.30 18.86
C ILE A 499 -38.67 -12.48 19.52
N ASN A 500 -37.67 -11.73 19.07
CA ASN A 500 -36.34 -11.79 19.66
C ASN A 500 -36.31 -11.34 21.12
N ASP A 501 -36.99 -10.24 21.43
CA ASP A 501 -37.01 -9.67 22.78
C ASP A 501 -37.80 -10.57 23.76
N THR A 502 -38.79 -11.33 23.29
CA THR A 502 -39.67 -12.16 24.14
C THR A 502 -39.23 -13.62 24.23
N PHE A 503 -38.79 -14.20 23.11
CA PHE A 503 -38.50 -15.64 22.98
C PHE A 503 -37.02 -15.95 22.70
N GLY A 504 -36.18 -14.91 22.54
CA GLY A 504 -34.76 -15.04 22.28
C GLY A 504 -34.40 -15.19 20.80
N HIS A 505 -33.14 -14.86 20.47
CA HIS A 505 -32.63 -14.84 19.09
C HIS A 505 -32.71 -16.19 18.39
N ASN A 506 -32.54 -17.32 19.09
CA ASN A 506 -32.65 -18.66 18.50
C ASN A 506 -34.04 -18.93 17.94
N ILE A 507 -35.08 -18.48 18.63
CA ILE A 507 -36.49 -18.63 18.17
C ILE A 507 -36.74 -17.65 17.02
N GLY A 508 -36.19 -16.45 17.05
CA GLY A 508 -36.21 -15.51 15.92
C GLY A 508 -35.56 -16.09 14.65
N ASP A 509 -34.43 -16.72 14.78
CA ASP A 509 -33.75 -17.40 13.66
C ASP A 509 -34.59 -18.55 13.07
N GLU A 510 -35.25 -19.36 13.91
CA GLU A 510 -36.16 -20.40 13.45
C GLU A 510 -37.41 -19.81 12.76
N ALA A 511 -37.92 -18.68 13.24
CA ALA A 511 -39.02 -17.95 12.62
C ALA A 511 -38.63 -17.41 11.23
N ILE A 512 -37.43 -16.87 11.09
CA ILE A 512 -36.86 -16.43 9.81
C ILE A 512 -36.71 -17.61 8.84
N LYS A 513 -36.19 -18.75 9.28
CA LYS A 513 -36.07 -19.98 8.48
C LYS A 513 -37.41 -20.45 7.95
N GLU A 514 -38.42 -20.52 8.82
CA GLU A 514 -39.76 -20.97 8.42
C GLU A 514 -40.44 -19.96 7.47
N THR A 515 -40.30 -18.66 7.71
CA THR A 515 -40.80 -17.63 6.79
C THR A 515 -40.11 -17.73 5.42
N SER A 516 -38.80 -17.90 5.38
CA SER A 516 -38.02 -18.13 4.15
C SER A 516 -38.55 -19.34 3.37
N LYS A 517 -38.80 -20.48 4.03
CA LYS A 517 -39.39 -21.68 3.41
C LYS A 517 -40.80 -21.43 2.85
N CYS A 518 -41.63 -20.67 3.56
CA CYS A 518 -42.97 -20.32 3.09
C CYS A 518 -42.92 -19.48 1.82
N ILE A 519 -41.97 -18.56 1.71
CA ILE A 519 -41.75 -17.73 0.52
C ILE A 519 -41.21 -18.61 -0.62
N TYR A 520 -40.16 -19.39 -0.37
CA TYR A 520 -39.54 -20.26 -1.37
C TYR A 520 -40.54 -21.24 -2.00
N ASN A 521 -41.39 -21.87 -1.18
CA ASN A 521 -42.42 -22.82 -1.64
C ASN A 521 -43.53 -22.17 -2.45
N ALA A 522 -43.64 -20.84 -2.49
CA ALA A 522 -44.62 -20.12 -3.31
C ALA A 522 -44.08 -19.77 -4.71
N LEU A 523 -42.77 -19.96 -4.97
CA LEU A 523 -42.11 -19.69 -6.25
C LEU A 523 -42.42 -20.76 -7.30
N LYS A 524 -42.37 -20.36 -8.57
CA LYS A 524 -42.36 -21.26 -9.73
C LYS A 524 -40.94 -21.47 -10.25
N SER A 525 -40.79 -22.39 -11.22
CA SER A 525 -39.48 -22.60 -11.89
C SER A 525 -38.92 -21.30 -12.47
N LYS A 526 -37.63 -21.07 -12.31
CA LYS A 526 -36.87 -19.89 -12.73
C LYS A 526 -37.16 -18.60 -11.93
N GLU A 527 -38.09 -18.62 -10.98
CA GLU A 527 -38.28 -17.55 -10.00
C GLU A 527 -37.35 -17.80 -8.80
N PHE A 528 -36.96 -16.75 -8.12
CA PHE A 528 -36.07 -16.87 -6.98
C PHE A 528 -36.37 -15.85 -5.88
N VAL A 529 -35.86 -16.11 -4.69
CA VAL A 529 -35.95 -15.24 -3.52
C VAL A 529 -34.58 -15.11 -2.87
N ALA A 530 -34.28 -13.93 -2.38
CA ALA A 530 -33.10 -13.63 -1.59
C ALA A 530 -33.45 -12.97 -0.27
N ARG A 531 -32.62 -13.20 0.75
CA ARG A 531 -32.63 -12.46 1.99
C ARG A 531 -31.70 -11.28 1.88
N MET A 532 -32.20 -10.07 2.09
CA MET A 532 -31.44 -8.84 1.94
C MET A 532 -30.74 -8.43 3.25
N GLY A 533 -31.28 -8.87 4.39
CA GLY A 533 -30.76 -8.65 5.74
C GLY A 533 -31.90 -8.79 6.78
N GLY A 534 -31.57 -9.16 8.02
CA GLY A 534 -32.55 -9.25 9.10
C GLY A 534 -33.80 -10.06 8.76
N ASP A 535 -34.94 -9.38 8.70
CA ASP A 535 -36.29 -9.88 8.39
C ASP A 535 -36.73 -9.58 6.95
N GLU A 536 -35.86 -9.02 6.09
CA GLU A 536 -36.17 -8.54 4.76
C GLU A 536 -35.83 -9.58 3.68
N PHE A 537 -36.77 -9.82 2.78
CA PHE A 537 -36.63 -10.71 1.62
C PHE A 537 -37.07 -10.00 0.35
N VAL A 538 -36.44 -10.34 -0.78
CA VAL A 538 -36.86 -9.88 -2.12
C VAL A 538 -37.02 -11.08 -3.02
N ALA A 539 -38.20 -11.22 -3.64
CA ALA A 539 -38.43 -12.23 -4.64
C ALA A 539 -38.56 -11.60 -6.03
N VAL A 540 -38.09 -12.33 -7.04
CA VAL A 540 -38.27 -12.01 -8.46
C VAL A 540 -39.19 -13.01 -9.09
N LEU A 541 -40.32 -12.52 -9.64
CA LEU A 541 -41.31 -13.33 -10.30
C LEU A 541 -41.30 -13.10 -11.81
N ILE A 542 -41.55 -14.16 -12.56
CA ILE A 542 -41.68 -14.10 -14.01
C ILE A 542 -43.18 -14.01 -14.32
N MET A 543 -43.58 -12.93 -14.97
CA MET A 543 -44.97 -12.57 -15.25
C MET A 543 -45.48 -13.33 -16.48
N THR A 544 -45.65 -14.66 -16.35
CA THR A 544 -46.17 -15.50 -17.44
C THR A 544 -47.70 -15.45 -17.57
N ASP A 545 -48.41 -15.04 -16.49
CA ASP A 545 -49.88 -15.00 -16.42
C ASP A 545 -50.36 -13.73 -15.74
N VAL A 546 -51.51 -13.20 -16.20
CA VAL A 546 -52.22 -12.11 -15.52
C VAL A 546 -52.69 -12.65 -14.14
N GLY A 547 -52.10 -12.13 -13.08
CA GLY A 547 -52.39 -12.52 -11.70
C GLY A 547 -51.33 -13.37 -10.99
N ARG A 548 -50.16 -13.60 -11.62
CA ARG A 548 -49.05 -14.35 -11.01
C ARG A 548 -48.64 -13.77 -9.64
N VAL A 549 -48.51 -12.44 -9.56
CA VAL A 549 -48.17 -11.74 -8.30
C VAL A 549 -49.21 -12.02 -7.22
N GLY A 550 -50.52 -11.89 -7.56
CA GLY A 550 -51.61 -12.20 -6.62
C GLY A 550 -51.63 -13.66 -6.17
N GLN A 551 -51.28 -14.60 -7.06
CA GLN A 551 -51.16 -16.02 -6.73
C GLN A 551 -49.98 -16.24 -5.77
N PHE A 552 -48.84 -15.64 -6.02
CA PHE A 552 -47.66 -15.74 -5.14
C PHE A 552 -47.99 -15.24 -3.72
N ILE A 553 -48.57 -14.06 -3.61
CA ILE A 553 -48.93 -13.46 -2.32
C ILE A 553 -49.92 -14.38 -1.57
N ARG A 554 -50.95 -14.92 -2.24
CA ARG A 554 -51.89 -15.87 -1.62
C ARG A 554 -51.16 -17.12 -1.14
N ASN A 555 -50.27 -17.67 -1.94
CA ASN A 555 -49.51 -18.86 -1.57
C ASN A 555 -48.63 -18.63 -0.34
N VAL A 556 -47.88 -17.52 -0.30
CA VAL A 556 -47.04 -17.15 0.87
C VAL A 556 -47.91 -17.06 2.12
N ARG A 557 -49.06 -16.34 2.05
CA ARG A 557 -49.98 -16.18 3.20
C ARG A 557 -50.58 -17.51 3.63
N ASN A 558 -50.92 -18.40 2.70
CA ASN A 558 -51.46 -19.73 3.02
C ASN A 558 -50.39 -20.61 3.67
N ASN A 559 -49.16 -20.58 3.16
CA ASN A 559 -48.06 -21.34 3.75
C ASN A 559 -47.78 -20.89 5.20
N LEU A 560 -47.76 -19.57 5.47
CA LEU A 560 -47.64 -19.04 6.83
C LEU A 560 -48.81 -19.48 7.74
N LYS A 561 -50.05 -19.44 7.24
CA LYS A 561 -51.23 -19.93 8.00
C LYS A 561 -51.11 -21.41 8.33
N GLU A 562 -50.60 -22.24 7.43
CA GLU A 562 -50.41 -23.68 7.70
C GLU A 562 -49.32 -23.92 8.75
N VAL A 563 -48.22 -23.10 8.78
CA VAL A 563 -47.22 -23.17 9.85
C VAL A 563 -47.83 -22.78 11.19
N ASN A 564 -48.64 -21.72 11.24
CA ASN A 564 -49.30 -21.25 12.44
C ASN A 564 -50.30 -22.30 12.99
N LYS A 565 -51.08 -22.95 12.13
CA LYS A 565 -52.01 -24.04 12.52
C LYS A 565 -51.29 -25.24 13.16
N LYS A 566 -50.03 -25.51 12.75
CA LYS A 566 -49.23 -26.60 13.33
C LYS A 566 -48.76 -26.31 14.75
N GLY A 567 -48.90 -25.07 15.24
CA GLY A 567 -48.54 -24.67 16.59
C GLY A 567 -47.03 -24.78 16.86
N LYS A 568 -46.18 -24.58 15.84
CA LYS A 568 -44.74 -24.66 16.00
C LYS A 568 -44.18 -23.54 16.90
N PHE A 569 -44.84 -22.37 16.90
CA PHE A 569 -44.46 -21.23 17.70
C PHE A 569 -45.62 -20.77 18.60
N GLU A 570 -45.29 -20.14 19.73
CA GLU A 570 -46.28 -19.54 20.65
C GLU A 570 -46.88 -18.21 20.11
N PHE A 571 -46.43 -17.78 18.94
CA PHE A 571 -46.87 -16.58 18.22
C PHE A 571 -47.21 -16.92 16.76
N GLU A 572 -47.94 -16.02 16.10
CA GLU A 572 -48.30 -16.19 14.69
C GLU A 572 -47.24 -15.53 13.77
N LEU A 573 -46.72 -16.32 12.82
CA LEU A 573 -45.90 -15.79 11.73
C LEU A 573 -46.77 -15.02 10.74
N SER A 574 -46.38 -13.80 10.41
CA SER A 574 -46.99 -13.00 9.37
C SER A 574 -45.92 -12.19 8.63
N SER A 575 -46.20 -11.80 7.39
CA SER A 575 -45.29 -10.98 6.57
C SER A 575 -46.07 -9.91 5.83
N SER A 576 -45.47 -8.73 5.72
CA SER A 576 -45.95 -7.61 4.92
C SER A 576 -45.30 -7.66 3.54
N ILE A 577 -46.05 -7.43 2.46
CA ILE A 577 -45.64 -7.70 1.08
C ILE A 577 -45.98 -6.50 0.20
N GLY A 578 -45.02 -6.02 -0.57
CA GLY A 578 -45.18 -4.99 -1.58
C GLY A 578 -44.60 -5.40 -2.91
N THR A 579 -45.13 -4.88 -4.01
CA THR A 579 -44.77 -5.32 -5.36
C THR A 579 -44.59 -4.17 -6.32
N CYS A 580 -43.68 -4.32 -7.31
CA CYS A 580 -43.50 -3.41 -8.42
C CYS A 580 -43.07 -4.20 -9.68
N GLU A 581 -43.53 -3.76 -10.85
CA GLU A 581 -43.05 -4.30 -12.13
C GLU A 581 -41.63 -3.82 -12.45
N LEU A 582 -40.88 -4.68 -13.17
CA LEU A 582 -39.51 -4.37 -13.61
C LEU A 582 -39.33 -4.75 -15.08
N THR A 583 -39.01 -3.76 -15.94
CA THR A 583 -38.86 -3.96 -17.38
C THR A 583 -37.47 -3.66 -17.90
N LYS A 584 -36.70 -2.86 -17.19
CA LYS A 584 -35.33 -2.45 -17.58
C LYS A 584 -34.39 -2.51 -16.40
N TRP A 585 -33.16 -2.92 -16.67
CA TRP A 585 -32.09 -3.00 -15.66
C TRP A 585 -31.89 -1.68 -14.91
N LYS A 586 -31.84 -0.56 -15.62
CA LYS A 586 -31.64 0.77 -15.02
C LYS A 586 -32.71 1.18 -14.01
N ASP A 587 -33.89 0.57 -14.09
CA ASP A 587 -35.05 0.88 -13.23
C ASP A 587 -35.10 -0.03 -12.01
N LEU A 588 -34.16 -0.99 -11.85
CA LEU A 588 -34.14 -1.98 -10.76
C LEU A 588 -34.22 -1.35 -9.38
N MET A 589 -33.35 -0.39 -9.09
CA MET A 589 -33.31 0.27 -7.76
C MET A 589 -34.58 1.05 -7.48
N GLU A 590 -35.16 1.70 -8.49
CA GLU A 590 -36.42 2.42 -8.37
C GLU A 590 -37.59 1.45 -8.13
N SER A 591 -37.62 0.33 -8.85
CA SER A 591 -38.65 -0.69 -8.70
C SER A 591 -38.57 -1.38 -7.32
N MET A 592 -37.37 -1.66 -6.82
CA MET A 592 -37.16 -2.14 -5.45
C MET A 592 -37.67 -1.12 -4.43
N SER A 593 -37.33 0.16 -4.57
CA SER A 593 -37.85 1.20 -3.68
C SER A 593 -39.37 1.35 -3.70
N LYS A 594 -40.00 1.20 -4.86
CA LYS A 594 -41.48 1.21 -4.99
C LYS A 594 -42.11 0.00 -4.30
N ALA A 595 -41.58 -1.19 -4.50
CA ALA A 595 -42.03 -2.42 -3.82
C ALA A 595 -41.89 -2.29 -2.30
N ASP A 596 -40.76 -1.75 -1.82
CA ASP A 596 -40.50 -1.52 -0.40
C ASP A 596 -41.49 -0.52 0.22
N LYS A 597 -41.77 0.59 -0.45
CA LYS A 597 -42.81 1.55 -0.03
C LYS A 597 -44.19 0.90 0.08
N ALA A 598 -44.56 0.07 -0.89
CA ALA A 598 -45.84 -0.66 -0.86
C ALA A 598 -45.91 -1.63 0.33
N MET A 599 -44.84 -2.37 0.58
CA MET A 599 -44.70 -3.28 1.72
C MET A 599 -44.82 -2.53 3.06
N TYR A 600 -44.15 -1.38 3.18
CA TYR A 600 -44.22 -0.55 4.38
C TYR A 600 -45.61 0.00 4.67
N LEU A 601 -46.41 0.34 3.63
CA LEU A 601 -47.81 0.76 3.78
C LEU A 601 -48.65 -0.38 4.32
N GLU A 602 -48.49 -1.62 3.82
CA GLU A 602 -49.16 -2.80 4.36
C GLU A 602 -48.78 -3.04 5.84
N LYS A 603 -47.47 -2.93 6.16
CA LYS A 603 -46.96 -3.07 7.55
C LYS A 603 -47.60 -2.07 8.50
N LYS A 604 -47.76 -0.80 8.08
CA LYS A 604 -48.46 0.24 8.85
C LYS A 604 -49.93 -0.05 9.05
N ALA A 605 -50.63 -0.51 8.01
CA ALA A 605 -52.05 -0.85 8.09
C ALA A 605 -52.30 -1.98 9.09
N LYS A 606 -51.46 -3.03 9.07
CA LYS A 606 -51.54 -4.14 10.03
C LYS A 606 -51.29 -3.72 11.47
N LYS A 607 -50.34 -2.79 11.70
CA LYS A 607 -50.09 -2.25 13.06
C LYS A 607 -51.27 -1.49 13.61
N LYS A 608 -51.97 -0.69 12.77
CA LYS A 608 -53.20 0.04 13.21
C LYS A 608 -54.36 -0.88 13.57
N ASN A 609 -54.44 -2.07 13.00
CA ASN A 609 -55.53 -3.04 13.26
C ASN A 609 -55.19 -3.97 14.46
N ARG A 610 -54.00 -3.91 15.02
CA ARG A 610 -53.56 -4.69 16.21
C ARG A 610 -53.59 -3.86 17.50
N THR A 611 -53.77 -2.53 17.41
CA THR A 611 -54.06 -1.58 18.51
C THR A 611 -55.58 -1.37 18.60
#